data_43b410e77c7a38662ade594e65fb5c49
#
_entry.id   43b410e77c7a38662ade594e65fb5c49
#
_cell.length_a   1.000
_cell.length_b   1.000
_cell.length_c   1.000
_cell.angle_alpha   90.00
_cell.angle_beta   90.00
_cell.angle_gamma   90.00
#
_symmetry.space_group_name_H-M   'P 1'
#
loop_
_entity.id
_entity.type
_entity.pdbx_description
1 polymer ?
#
loop_
_entity_poly.entity_id
_entity_poly.type
_entity_poly.pdbx_seq_one_letter_code
_entity_poly.pdbx_strand_id
1 'polypeptide(L)'
;MITVSRNHVAASWLGPAVARVRAIPCATPLVLGAIVFALVGSAEPTAAAATGLASTTMLADAPSTPDGAQPRLASDPAQLADDLVADERALRDPSTGEAALMAAAHREQVAYRAIGRHPEWDATTRPRIPPSLLGIYDGNVDARRQLTAMTSVRGTLPAWRVEPPAPADELLSYYHQAESDSGVGWNYLAAINLIETRLGSIDGDSTAGAQGPMQFLPATFAGYGQGGDIHSPHDSIMAAGRYLAANGFASDRDHAIYRYNHANEYVHAVDQYAALIAADPAAFATYYRWDVYCYTTSGDVLLPIGYAATSAIPVADYLATHPQ
;
A
#
# COMPACT_ATOMS: atom_id res chain seq x y z
N MET A 1 35.68 -0.81 -80.91
CA MET A 1 34.30 -1.23 -80.92
C MET A 1 34.23 -2.66 -80.37
N ILE A 2 33.99 -2.83 -79.07
CA ILE A 2 33.80 -4.16 -78.50
C ILE A 2 32.67 -4.02 -77.51
N THR A 3 31.58 -4.73 -77.79
CA THR A 3 30.34 -4.76 -77.01
C THR A 3 30.48 -5.81 -75.92
N VAL A 4 30.32 -5.41 -74.63
CA VAL A 4 30.31 -6.38 -73.53
C VAL A 4 28.90 -6.59 -73.05
N SER A 5 28.45 -7.84 -73.17
CA SER A 5 27.17 -8.36 -72.73
C SER A 5 27.21 -8.51 -71.21
N ARG A 6 26.14 -8.04 -70.50
CA ARG A 6 25.91 -8.26 -69.05
C ARG A 6 25.04 -9.51 -68.88
N ASN A 7 25.59 -10.53 -68.21
CA ASN A 7 24.83 -11.62 -67.66
C ASN A 7 24.40 -11.29 -66.23
N HIS A 8 23.09 -11.28 -65.99
CA HIS A 8 22.49 -11.26 -64.66
C HIS A 8 22.47 -12.68 -64.08
N VAL A 9 23.20 -12.86 -63.01
CA VAL A 9 23.02 -14.07 -62.12
C VAL A 9 22.17 -13.61 -60.91
N ALA A 10 20.96 -14.16 -60.82
CA ALA A 10 20.08 -13.97 -59.69
C ALA A 10 20.54 -14.89 -58.55
N ALA A 11 21.03 -14.36 -57.45
CA ALA A 11 21.29 -15.09 -56.22
C ALA A 11 20.03 -15.08 -55.36
N SER A 12 19.40 -16.23 -55.18
CA SER A 12 18.30 -16.45 -54.25
C SER A 12 18.83 -16.55 -52.84
N TRP A 13 18.52 -15.55 -51.99
CA TRP A 13 18.72 -15.61 -50.55
C TRP A 13 17.47 -16.13 -49.87
N LEU A 14 17.50 -17.38 -49.39
CA LEU A 14 16.56 -17.92 -48.44
C LEU A 14 16.99 -17.44 -47.05
N GLY A 15 16.34 -16.40 -46.53
CA GLY A 15 16.43 -15.97 -45.13
C GLY A 15 15.62 -16.90 -44.22
N PRO A 16 16.02 -17.09 -42.96
CA PRO A 16 15.30 -17.95 -42.04
C PRO A 16 13.91 -17.41 -41.70
N ALA A 17 12.93 -18.33 -41.66
CA ALA A 17 11.55 -18.06 -41.31
C ALA A 17 11.49 -17.49 -39.87
N VAL A 18 11.15 -16.21 -39.75
CA VAL A 18 10.74 -15.64 -38.48
C VAL A 18 9.36 -16.20 -38.14
N ALA A 19 9.30 -17.07 -37.14
CA ALA A 19 8.06 -17.56 -36.61
C ALA A 19 7.25 -16.35 -36.07
N ARG A 20 6.19 -15.96 -36.77
CA ARG A 20 5.22 -14.99 -36.29
C ARG A 20 4.50 -15.62 -35.11
N VAL A 21 4.84 -15.19 -33.91
CA VAL A 21 4.01 -15.37 -32.70
C VAL A 21 2.67 -14.72 -33.01
N ARG A 22 1.65 -15.56 -33.22
CA ARG A 22 0.27 -15.09 -33.32
C ARG A 22 -0.08 -14.36 -32.02
N ALA A 23 -0.36 -13.07 -32.11
CA ALA A 23 -1.00 -12.33 -31.04
C ALA A 23 -2.29 -13.07 -30.67
N ILE A 24 -2.37 -13.51 -29.44
CA ILE A 24 -3.59 -14.01 -28.82
C ILE A 24 -4.55 -12.83 -28.75
N PRO A 25 -5.78 -12.90 -29.29
CA PRO A 25 -6.72 -11.81 -29.20
C PRO A 25 -6.98 -11.54 -27.72
N CYS A 26 -6.81 -10.30 -27.31
CA CYS A 26 -7.07 -9.78 -25.98
C CYS A 26 -8.54 -10.10 -25.63
N ALA A 27 -8.76 -11.11 -24.81
CA ALA A 27 -10.05 -11.47 -24.28
C ALA A 27 -10.35 -10.52 -23.12
N THR A 28 -11.50 -9.87 -23.18
CA THR A 28 -12.34 -9.26 -22.13
C THR A 28 -11.63 -8.55 -20.96
N PRO A 29 -12.01 -7.33 -20.61
CA PRO A 29 -11.48 -6.64 -19.44
C PRO A 29 -11.85 -7.42 -18.19
N LEU A 30 -10.86 -8.04 -17.56
CA LEU A 30 -10.98 -8.54 -16.20
C LEU A 30 -11.07 -7.31 -15.31
N VAL A 31 -12.25 -7.08 -14.77
CA VAL A 31 -12.49 -6.12 -13.67
C VAL A 31 -11.72 -6.62 -12.47
N LEU A 32 -10.52 -6.10 -12.25
CA LEU A 32 -9.89 -6.18 -10.92
C LEU A 32 -10.78 -5.33 -10.02
N GLY A 33 -11.49 -6.01 -9.12
CA GLY A 33 -12.45 -5.33 -8.27
C GLY A 33 -11.78 -4.33 -7.36
N ALA A 34 -11.99 -3.05 -7.65
CA ALA A 34 -12.07 -2.09 -6.57
C ALA A 34 -12.97 -2.70 -5.50
N ILE A 35 -12.60 -2.57 -4.22
CA ILE A 35 -13.39 -3.08 -3.10
C ILE A 35 -14.72 -2.33 -3.08
N VAL A 36 -15.69 -2.79 -3.85
CA VAL A 36 -17.07 -2.29 -3.87
C VAL A 36 -17.91 -3.22 -3.01
N PHE A 37 -18.48 -2.69 -1.94
CA PHE A 37 -19.39 -3.38 -1.04
C PHE A 37 -20.84 -3.21 -1.48
N ALA A 38 -21.56 -4.34 -1.53
CA ALA A 38 -23.01 -4.35 -1.61
C ALA A 38 -23.62 -4.15 -0.21
N LEU A 39 -24.61 -3.30 -0.15
CA LEU A 39 -25.47 -3.01 1.00
C LEU A 39 -26.41 -4.20 1.29
N VAL A 40 -26.48 -4.63 2.56
CA VAL A 40 -27.71 -5.22 3.13
C VAL A 40 -27.95 -4.56 4.47
N GLY A 41 -29.19 -4.11 4.65
CA GLY A 41 -29.61 -3.16 5.67
C GLY A 41 -30.00 -3.74 7.03
N SER A 42 -29.97 -2.82 7.96
CA SER A 42 -30.84 -2.53 9.11
C SER A 42 -31.23 -3.62 10.14
N ALA A 43 -30.90 -3.32 11.40
CA ALA A 43 -31.85 -3.11 12.50
C ALA A 43 -31.14 -2.65 13.77
N GLU A 44 -31.59 -1.52 14.37
CA GLU A 44 -31.25 -1.10 15.75
C GLU A 44 -32.01 -1.96 16.78
N PRO A 45 -31.51 -2.04 18.06
CA PRO A 45 -32.22 -1.31 19.10
C PRO A 45 -31.37 -0.68 20.23
N THR A 46 -31.78 0.50 20.59
CA THR A 46 -31.97 1.20 21.88
C THR A 46 -31.13 0.88 23.12
N ALA A 47 -30.74 1.99 23.73
CA ALA A 47 -29.95 2.25 24.92
C ALA A 47 -30.46 1.72 26.26
N ALA A 48 -29.53 1.61 27.24
CA ALA A 48 -29.79 1.90 28.66
C ALA A 48 -28.51 2.37 29.34
N ALA A 49 -28.62 3.47 30.07
CA ALA A 49 -27.60 4.11 30.87
C ALA A 49 -27.50 3.50 32.27
N ALA A 50 -26.31 3.52 32.85
CA ALA A 50 -26.13 3.50 34.32
C ALA A 50 -24.86 4.23 34.72
N THR A 51 -25.06 5.23 35.58
CA THR A 51 -24.11 6.08 36.32
C THR A 51 -23.44 5.35 37.47
N GLY A 52 -22.15 5.68 37.72
CA GLY A 52 -21.49 5.31 38.98
C GLY A 52 -20.12 6.00 39.14
N LEU A 53 -20.10 7.06 39.99
CA LEU A 53 -18.89 7.80 40.41
C LEU A 53 -18.09 7.00 41.47
N ALA A 54 -16.78 6.96 41.29
CA ALA A 54 -15.84 6.91 42.43
C ALA A 54 -14.48 7.48 42.01
N SER A 55 -14.14 8.62 42.62
CA SER A 55 -12.81 9.23 42.54
C SER A 55 -11.86 8.52 43.50
N THR A 56 -10.69 8.13 42.97
CA THR A 56 -9.51 7.88 43.83
C THR A 56 -8.27 8.36 43.10
N THR A 57 -7.69 9.42 43.61
CA THR A 57 -6.43 10.03 43.14
C THR A 57 -5.27 9.14 43.56
N MET A 58 -4.57 8.57 42.54
CA MET A 58 -3.25 7.94 42.74
C MET A 58 -2.28 8.54 41.73
N LEU A 59 -1.05 8.80 42.18
CA LEU A 59 0.04 9.36 41.38
C LEU A 59 0.21 8.57 40.09
N ALA A 60 0.21 9.28 38.98
CA ALA A 60 0.32 8.70 37.65
C ALA A 60 1.78 8.28 37.37
N ASP A 61 2.03 6.97 37.41
CA ASP A 61 2.99 6.36 36.50
C ASP A 61 2.51 6.63 35.08
N ALA A 62 3.40 7.05 34.18
CA ALA A 62 3.06 7.22 32.78
C ALA A 62 2.45 5.92 32.27
N PRO A 63 1.24 5.92 31.69
CA PRO A 63 0.59 4.69 31.27
C PRO A 63 1.42 4.05 30.16
N SER A 64 2.00 2.89 30.44
CA SER A 64 2.46 1.99 29.38
C SER A 64 1.24 1.71 28.49
N THR A 65 1.32 2.11 27.21
CA THR A 65 0.30 1.81 26.22
C THR A 65 0.13 0.28 26.18
N PRO A 66 -1.08 -0.27 26.33
CA PRO A 66 -1.28 -1.71 26.18
C PRO A 66 -0.75 -2.16 24.82
N ASP A 67 -0.08 -3.32 24.76
CA ASP A 67 0.31 -3.91 23.47
C ASP A 67 -0.93 -3.98 22.56
N GLY A 68 -0.86 -3.32 21.40
CA GLY A 68 -1.96 -3.26 20.43
C GLY A 68 -2.88 -2.03 20.53
N ALA A 69 -2.61 -1.05 21.39
CA ALA A 69 -3.35 0.21 21.40
C ALA A 69 -2.82 1.19 20.34
N GLN A 70 -3.74 1.88 19.65
CA GLN A 70 -3.36 2.90 18.67
C GLN A 70 -2.67 4.10 19.34
N PRO A 71 -1.72 4.76 18.64
CA PRO A 71 -1.20 6.05 19.09
C PRO A 71 -2.33 7.08 19.25
N ARG A 72 -2.32 7.79 20.37
CA ARG A 72 -3.25 8.89 20.58
C ARG A 72 -2.73 10.14 19.89
N LEU A 73 -3.57 10.74 19.05
CA LEU A 73 -3.29 12.01 18.39
C LEU A 73 -3.82 13.19 19.21
N ALA A 74 -3.16 14.35 19.07
CA ALA A 74 -3.73 15.60 19.52
C ALA A 74 -5.07 15.86 18.81
N SER A 75 -6.07 16.32 19.56
CA SER A 75 -7.39 16.67 18.99
C SER A 75 -7.38 18.04 18.31
N ASP A 76 -6.44 18.91 18.65
CA ASP A 76 -6.21 20.19 17.98
C ASP A 76 -5.36 19.99 16.72
N PRO A 77 -5.84 20.36 15.51
CA PRO A 77 -5.09 20.21 14.27
C PRO A 77 -3.74 20.95 14.26
N ALA A 78 -3.63 22.05 15.01
CA ALA A 78 -2.35 22.77 15.08
C ALA A 78 -1.31 21.96 15.87
N GLN A 79 -1.68 21.42 17.01
CA GLN A 79 -0.81 20.57 17.81
C GLN A 79 -0.49 19.26 17.07
N LEU A 80 -1.47 18.66 16.39
CA LEU A 80 -1.26 17.48 15.53
C LEU A 80 -0.17 17.72 14.47
N ALA A 81 -0.19 18.89 13.83
CA ALA A 81 0.82 19.23 12.83
C ALA A 81 2.21 19.42 13.46
N ASP A 82 2.29 20.05 14.64
CA ASP A 82 3.56 20.23 15.37
C ASP A 82 4.13 18.88 15.82
N ASP A 83 3.29 17.97 16.32
CA ASP A 83 3.67 16.61 16.70
C ASP A 83 4.15 15.81 15.46
N LEU A 84 3.45 15.90 14.33
CA LEU A 84 3.86 15.27 13.09
C LEU A 84 5.23 15.77 12.62
N VAL A 85 5.50 17.07 12.71
CA VAL A 85 6.82 17.64 12.37
C VAL A 85 7.91 17.07 13.28
N ALA A 86 7.61 16.85 14.56
CA ALA A 86 8.56 16.24 15.49
C ALA A 86 8.84 14.77 15.11
N ASP A 87 7.80 14.00 14.77
CA ASP A 87 7.94 12.61 14.32
C ASP A 87 8.73 12.51 13.01
N GLU A 88 8.42 13.35 12.02
CA GLU A 88 9.13 13.40 10.73
C GLU A 88 10.63 13.72 10.90
N ARG A 89 10.97 14.58 11.87
CA ARG A 89 12.38 14.87 12.19
C ARG A 89 13.05 13.68 12.87
N ALA A 90 12.37 13.03 13.83
CA ALA A 90 12.90 11.86 14.52
C ALA A 90 13.17 10.70 13.56
N LEU A 91 12.29 10.48 12.57
CA LEU A 91 12.43 9.44 11.54
C LEU A 91 13.64 9.66 10.61
N ARG A 92 14.16 10.89 10.53
CA ARG A 92 15.32 11.27 9.70
C ARG A 92 16.59 11.54 10.51
N ASP A 93 16.50 11.49 11.82
CA ASP A 93 17.67 11.67 12.68
C ASP A 93 18.38 10.32 12.91
N PRO A 94 19.62 10.15 12.42
CA PRO A 94 20.36 8.89 12.54
C PRO A 94 20.70 8.52 14.00
N SER A 95 20.52 9.46 14.95
CA SER A 95 20.73 9.19 16.37
C SER A 95 19.48 8.64 17.07
N THR A 96 18.33 8.61 16.40
CA THR A 96 17.08 8.10 16.96
C THR A 96 17.14 6.57 17.07
N GLY A 97 16.94 6.05 18.29
CA GLY A 97 16.93 4.61 18.54
C GLY A 97 15.66 3.94 18.00
N GLU A 98 15.73 2.62 17.73
CA GLU A 98 14.68 1.86 17.05
C GLU A 98 13.30 1.98 17.73
N ALA A 99 13.21 1.94 19.06
CA ALA A 99 11.92 2.07 19.75
C ALA A 99 11.28 3.46 19.51
N ALA A 100 12.09 4.52 19.42
CA ALA A 100 11.60 5.86 19.10
C ALA A 100 11.23 6.02 17.63
N LEU A 101 11.98 5.38 16.70
CA LEU A 101 11.63 5.31 15.28
C LEU A 101 10.31 4.59 15.07
N MET A 102 10.09 3.45 15.74
CA MET A 102 8.83 2.71 15.68
C MET A 102 7.66 3.57 16.18
N ALA A 103 7.81 4.19 17.35
CA ALA A 103 6.76 5.05 17.92
C ALA A 103 6.46 6.27 17.04
N ALA A 104 7.48 6.89 16.44
CA ALA A 104 7.31 8.02 15.52
C ALA A 104 6.60 7.58 14.23
N ALA A 105 6.98 6.45 13.64
CA ALA A 105 6.34 5.92 12.42
C ALA A 105 4.86 5.56 12.63
N HIS A 106 4.52 4.97 13.78
CA HIS A 106 3.13 4.67 14.11
C HIS A 106 2.29 5.96 14.28
N ARG A 107 2.81 6.98 15.00
CA ARG A 107 2.11 8.27 15.17
C ARG A 107 1.97 9.00 13.83
N GLU A 108 3.04 9.07 13.04
CA GLU A 108 3.06 9.63 11.70
C GLU A 108 1.99 8.98 10.81
N GLN A 109 1.92 7.64 10.76
CA GLN A 109 0.92 6.92 9.99
C GLN A 109 -0.51 7.31 10.37
N VAL A 110 -0.82 7.33 11.67
CA VAL A 110 -2.17 7.68 12.15
C VAL A 110 -2.48 9.15 11.91
N ALA A 111 -1.48 10.05 12.03
CA ALA A 111 -1.62 11.47 11.71
C ALA A 111 -1.97 11.70 10.24
N TYR A 112 -1.24 11.07 9.29
CA TYR A 112 -1.57 11.18 7.87
C TYR A 112 -2.93 10.56 7.54
N ARG A 113 -3.33 9.47 8.20
CA ARG A 113 -4.66 8.89 8.05
C ARG A 113 -5.76 9.86 8.52
N ALA A 114 -5.55 10.56 9.63
CA ALA A 114 -6.49 11.55 10.14
C ALA A 114 -6.54 12.79 9.23
N ILE A 115 -5.40 13.40 8.91
CA ILE A 115 -5.33 14.60 8.05
C ILE A 115 -5.90 14.31 6.65
N GLY A 116 -5.63 13.13 6.10
CA GLY A 116 -6.17 12.72 4.81
C GLY A 116 -7.71 12.73 4.77
N ARG A 117 -8.38 12.42 5.90
CA ARG A 117 -9.84 12.43 6.01
C ARG A 117 -10.43 13.79 6.38
N HIS A 118 -9.60 14.74 6.79
CA HIS A 118 -10.03 16.06 7.29
C HIS A 118 -9.43 17.20 6.44
N PRO A 119 -9.85 17.35 5.16
CA PRO A 119 -9.32 18.40 4.29
C PRO A 119 -9.58 19.81 4.85
N GLU A 120 -10.56 19.99 5.71
CA GLU A 120 -10.81 21.23 6.41
C GLU A 120 -9.68 21.66 7.37
N TRP A 121 -8.81 20.73 7.74
CA TRP A 121 -7.66 21.03 8.60
C TRP A 121 -6.47 21.61 7.83
N ASP A 122 -6.47 21.57 6.50
CA ASP A 122 -5.34 22.01 5.67
C ASP A 122 -4.91 23.44 5.93
N ALA A 123 -5.89 24.34 6.13
CA ALA A 123 -5.62 25.74 6.43
C ALA A 123 -4.85 25.94 7.76
N THR A 124 -4.93 24.97 8.67
CA THR A 124 -4.25 24.99 9.97
C THR A 124 -2.97 24.17 9.97
N THR A 125 -3.00 22.97 9.40
CA THR A 125 -1.87 22.01 9.47
C THR A 125 -0.75 22.36 8.50
N ARG A 126 -1.06 22.53 7.21
CA ARG A 126 -0.06 22.72 6.16
C ARG A 126 0.87 23.93 6.38
N PRO A 127 0.40 25.12 6.83
CA PRO A 127 1.27 26.27 7.12
C PRO A 127 2.28 26.05 8.26
N ARG A 128 2.07 25.03 9.09
CA ARG A 128 2.97 24.66 10.20
C ARG A 128 4.11 23.75 9.78
N ILE A 129 3.99 23.13 8.59
CA ILE A 129 5.02 22.24 8.07
C ILE A 129 6.20 23.05 7.54
N PRO A 130 7.42 22.79 8.00
CA PRO A 130 8.62 23.44 7.49
C PRO A 130 8.81 23.17 6.00
N PRO A 131 9.39 24.10 5.21
CA PRO A 131 9.63 23.91 3.77
C PRO A 131 10.38 22.62 3.42
N SER A 132 11.30 22.18 4.28
CA SER A 132 12.07 20.94 4.07
C SER A 132 11.25 19.65 4.20
N LEU A 133 10.09 19.69 4.87
CA LEU A 133 9.19 18.55 5.05
C LEU A 133 7.91 18.68 4.22
N LEU A 134 7.70 19.82 3.55
CA LEU A 134 6.44 20.12 2.89
C LEU A 134 6.12 19.13 1.76
N GLY A 135 7.12 18.73 0.97
CA GLY A 135 6.93 17.72 -0.07
C GLY A 135 6.55 16.35 0.47
N ILE A 136 7.11 15.97 1.63
CA ILE A 136 6.79 14.71 2.32
C ILE A 136 5.35 14.77 2.84
N TYR A 137 4.99 15.87 3.50
CA TYR A 137 3.63 16.11 3.98
C TYR A 137 2.60 16.05 2.86
N ASP A 138 2.79 16.85 1.81
CA ASP A 138 1.85 16.95 0.70
C ASP A 138 1.67 15.60 0.00
N GLY A 139 2.76 14.86 -0.25
CA GLY A 139 2.71 13.55 -0.89
C GLY A 139 1.97 12.49 -0.05
N ASN A 140 2.26 12.41 1.27
CA ASN A 140 1.56 11.48 2.14
C ASN A 140 0.07 11.82 2.30
N VAL A 141 -0.26 13.12 2.47
CA VAL A 141 -1.66 13.56 2.57
C VAL A 141 -2.43 13.26 1.31
N ASP A 142 -1.84 13.55 0.12
CA ASP A 142 -2.50 13.24 -1.15
C ASP A 142 -2.70 11.73 -1.33
N ALA A 143 -1.66 10.91 -1.16
CA ALA A 143 -1.76 9.46 -1.23
C ALA A 143 -2.87 8.92 -0.30
N ARG A 144 -2.94 9.42 0.94
CA ARG A 144 -3.99 9.00 1.90
C ARG A 144 -5.40 9.43 1.46
N ARG A 145 -5.56 10.60 0.84
CA ARG A 145 -6.84 11.05 0.27
C ARG A 145 -7.29 10.17 -0.86
N GLN A 146 -6.40 9.88 -1.79
CA GLN A 146 -6.69 8.99 -2.92
C GLN A 146 -7.14 7.60 -2.43
N LEU A 147 -6.40 6.99 -1.51
CA LEU A 147 -6.76 5.69 -0.94
C LEU A 147 -8.07 5.75 -0.13
N THR A 148 -8.33 6.86 0.58
CA THR A 148 -9.58 7.04 1.33
C THR A 148 -10.77 7.13 0.38
N ALA A 149 -10.64 7.80 -0.76
CA ALA A 149 -11.69 7.92 -1.77
C ALA A 149 -12.10 6.56 -2.36
N MET A 150 -11.17 5.58 -2.39
CA MET A 150 -11.43 4.22 -2.86
C MET A 150 -11.96 3.29 -1.75
N THR A 151 -11.87 3.67 -0.48
CA THR A 151 -12.10 2.77 0.65
C THR A 151 -13.50 2.98 1.21
N SER A 152 -14.30 1.90 1.25
CA SER A 152 -15.59 1.91 1.95
C SER A 152 -15.42 1.66 3.44
N VAL A 153 -16.25 2.32 4.25
CA VAL A 153 -16.33 2.09 5.69
C VAL A 153 -16.86 0.69 5.97
N ARG A 154 -16.18 -0.07 6.83
CA ARG A 154 -16.51 -1.47 7.11
C ARG A 154 -17.24 -1.62 8.45
N GLY A 155 -18.27 -2.45 8.47
CA GLY A 155 -18.93 -2.92 9.72
C GLY A 155 -18.27 -4.16 10.31
N THR A 156 -17.39 -4.82 9.54
CA THR A 156 -16.67 -6.03 9.95
C THR A 156 -15.20 -5.94 9.60
N LEU A 157 -14.36 -6.58 10.40
CA LEU A 157 -12.95 -6.80 10.10
C LEU A 157 -12.80 -8.00 9.15
N PRO A 158 -11.81 -8.00 8.26
CA PRO A 158 -11.63 -9.06 7.27
C PRO A 158 -11.08 -10.36 7.88
N ALA A 159 -11.30 -11.47 7.17
CA ALA A 159 -10.72 -12.77 7.46
C ALA A 159 -9.26 -12.80 6.97
N TRP A 160 -8.39 -12.08 7.66
CA TRP A 160 -6.97 -11.97 7.36
C TRP A 160 -6.11 -12.52 8.50
N ARG A 161 -4.86 -12.74 8.19
CA ARG A 161 -3.78 -12.85 9.16
C ARG A 161 -2.86 -11.66 8.97
N VAL A 162 -2.33 -11.11 10.06
CA VAL A 162 -1.33 -10.05 10.03
C VAL A 162 -0.06 -10.60 10.62
N GLU A 163 0.97 -10.68 9.78
CA GLU A 163 2.27 -11.26 10.11
C GLU A 163 3.37 -10.21 9.88
N PRO A 164 4.55 -10.36 10.50
CA PRO A 164 5.69 -9.52 10.15
C PRO A 164 5.98 -9.67 8.65
N PRO A 165 6.25 -8.56 7.94
CA PRO A 165 6.71 -8.65 6.55
C PRO A 165 8.07 -9.35 6.48
N ALA A 166 8.48 -9.78 5.29
CA ALA A 166 9.85 -10.23 5.07
C ALA A 166 10.86 -9.14 5.50
N PRO A 167 12.09 -9.49 5.92
CA PRO A 167 13.12 -8.52 6.30
C PRO A 167 13.28 -7.38 5.27
N ALA A 168 13.47 -6.15 5.74
CA ALA A 168 13.50 -4.97 4.87
C ALA A 168 14.60 -5.04 3.80
N ASP A 169 15.76 -5.58 4.13
CA ASP A 169 16.88 -5.80 3.21
C ASP A 169 16.57 -6.87 2.15
N GLU A 170 15.84 -7.93 2.50
CA GLU A 170 15.36 -8.92 1.55
C GLU A 170 14.34 -8.31 0.58
N LEU A 171 13.35 -7.56 1.09
CA LEU A 171 12.39 -6.87 0.24
C LEU A 171 13.06 -5.90 -0.73
N LEU A 172 14.02 -5.09 -0.25
CA LEU A 172 14.79 -4.20 -1.11
C LEU A 172 15.56 -4.96 -2.18
N SER A 173 16.17 -6.11 -1.82
CA SER A 173 16.84 -6.98 -2.78
C SER A 173 15.89 -7.48 -3.87
N TYR A 174 14.67 -7.92 -3.49
CA TYR A 174 13.65 -8.39 -4.44
C TYR A 174 13.15 -7.27 -5.37
N TYR A 175 12.93 -6.06 -4.83
CA TYR A 175 12.53 -4.92 -5.67
C TYR A 175 13.61 -4.54 -6.67
N HIS A 176 14.89 -4.46 -6.25
CA HIS A 176 16.00 -4.15 -7.17
C HIS A 176 16.23 -5.25 -8.20
N GLN A 177 16.06 -6.52 -7.83
CA GLN A 177 16.13 -7.62 -8.78
C GLN A 177 15.01 -7.51 -9.83
N ALA A 178 13.78 -7.22 -9.39
CA ALA A 178 12.64 -7.04 -10.29
C ALA A 178 12.80 -5.81 -11.19
N GLU A 179 13.37 -4.71 -10.67
CA GLU A 179 13.73 -3.53 -11.47
C GLU A 179 14.76 -3.90 -12.55
N SER A 180 15.80 -4.62 -12.20
CA SER A 180 16.83 -5.07 -13.16
C SER A 180 16.26 -5.99 -14.24
N ASP A 181 15.29 -6.86 -13.90
CA ASP A 181 14.66 -7.82 -14.82
C ASP A 181 13.62 -7.15 -15.74
N SER A 182 12.88 -6.17 -15.25
CA SER A 182 11.70 -5.63 -15.91
C SER A 182 11.85 -4.19 -16.41
N GLY A 183 12.79 -3.42 -15.86
CA GLY A 183 12.91 -1.97 -16.08
C GLY A 183 11.87 -1.15 -15.32
N VAL A 184 11.07 -1.76 -14.45
CA VAL A 184 10.11 -1.06 -13.57
C VAL A 184 10.84 -0.61 -12.32
N GLY A 185 10.84 0.69 -12.02
CA GLY A 185 11.55 1.24 -10.87
C GLY A 185 11.16 0.56 -9.55
N TRP A 186 12.16 0.20 -8.74
CA TRP A 186 11.99 -0.49 -7.46
C TRP A 186 11.03 0.23 -6.51
N ASN A 187 11.05 1.56 -6.53
CA ASN A 187 10.17 2.44 -5.74
C ASN A 187 8.69 2.25 -6.09
N TYR A 188 8.34 1.98 -7.35
CA TYR A 188 6.97 1.67 -7.79
C TYR A 188 6.54 0.30 -7.28
N LEU A 189 7.40 -0.70 -7.36
CA LEU A 189 7.13 -2.04 -6.84
C LEU A 189 6.91 -2.01 -5.33
N ALA A 190 7.73 -1.25 -4.60
CA ALA A 190 7.59 -1.05 -3.16
C ALA A 190 6.29 -0.29 -2.81
N ALA A 191 5.93 0.76 -3.58
CA ALA A 191 4.69 1.52 -3.38
C ALA A 191 3.44 0.66 -3.61
N ILE A 192 3.43 -0.18 -4.64
CA ILE A 192 2.35 -1.13 -4.90
C ILE A 192 2.25 -2.14 -3.75
N ASN A 193 3.35 -2.75 -3.34
CA ASN A 193 3.35 -3.72 -2.24
C ASN A 193 2.91 -3.08 -0.90
N LEU A 194 3.28 -1.81 -0.65
CA LEU A 194 2.80 -1.05 0.50
C LEU A 194 1.28 -0.88 0.49
N ILE A 195 0.69 -0.56 -0.66
CA ILE A 195 -0.75 -0.32 -0.80
C ILE A 195 -1.52 -1.63 -0.73
N GLU A 196 -1.05 -2.68 -1.40
CA GLU A 196 -1.77 -3.96 -1.48
C GLU A 196 -1.83 -4.68 -0.13
N THR A 197 -0.68 -4.87 0.52
CA THR A 197 -0.61 -5.73 1.70
C THR A 197 0.26 -5.20 2.82
N ARG A 198 0.58 -3.89 2.83
CA ARG A 198 1.51 -3.36 3.83
C ARG A 198 2.87 -4.10 3.80
N LEU A 199 3.48 -4.14 2.61
CA LEU A 199 4.77 -4.81 2.34
C LEU A 199 4.74 -6.33 2.62
N GLY A 200 3.58 -6.96 2.43
CA GLY A 200 3.41 -8.40 2.66
C GLY A 200 2.96 -8.76 4.09
N SER A 201 2.63 -7.78 4.94
CA SER A 201 2.13 -8.06 6.29
C SER A 201 0.73 -8.67 6.32
N ILE A 202 -0.10 -8.42 5.31
CA ILE A 202 -1.45 -8.97 5.21
C ILE A 202 -1.40 -10.26 4.42
N ASP A 203 -1.77 -11.37 5.07
CA ASP A 203 -2.05 -12.64 4.45
C ASP A 203 -3.58 -12.87 4.44
N GLY A 204 -4.15 -12.86 3.25
CA GLY A 204 -5.58 -13.04 3.03
C GLY A 204 -6.02 -12.58 1.65
N ASP A 205 -7.04 -13.25 1.14
CA ASP A 205 -7.59 -12.96 -0.18
C ASP A 205 -8.38 -11.65 -0.17
N SER A 206 -8.33 -10.92 -1.29
CA SER A 206 -9.26 -9.82 -1.52
C SER A 206 -10.66 -10.37 -1.82
N THR A 207 -11.67 -9.50 -1.78
CA THR A 207 -13.05 -9.87 -2.17
C THR A 207 -13.17 -10.36 -3.62
N ALA A 208 -12.19 -10.00 -4.47
CA ALA A 208 -12.11 -10.46 -5.86
C ALA A 208 -11.26 -11.75 -6.01
N GLY A 209 -10.74 -12.32 -4.91
CA GLY A 209 -9.87 -13.50 -4.92
C GLY A 209 -8.43 -13.21 -5.33
N ALA A 210 -7.97 -11.98 -5.19
CA ALA A 210 -6.55 -11.65 -5.36
C ALA A 210 -5.77 -12.13 -4.13
N GLN A 211 -4.55 -12.66 -4.34
CA GLN A 211 -3.76 -13.40 -3.36
C GLN A 211 -2.31 -12.91 -3.30
N GLY A 212 -1.69 -13.23 -2.19
CA GLY A 212 -0.26 -13.01 -1.95
C GLY A 212 0.13 -11.55 -1.75
N PRO A 213 1.43 -11.28 -1.52
CA PRO A 213 1.92 -9.95 -1.14
C PRO A 213 1.62 -8.84 -2.14
N MET A 214 1.54 -9.18 -3.42
CA MET A 214 1.25 -8.24 -4.51
C MET A 214 -0.20 -8.33 -5.02
N GLN A 215 -1.08 -9.08 -4.32
CA GLN A 215 -2.53 -9.20 -4.59
C GLN A 215 -2.85 -9.51 -6.06
N PHE A 216 -2.20 -10.54 -6.61
CA PHE A 216 -2.52 -11.04 -7.94
C PHE A 216 -3.77 -11.92 -7.95
N LEU A 217 -4.58 -11.78 -8.98
CA LEU A 217 -5.51 -12.86 -9.35
C LEU A 217 -4.71 -14.07 -9.82
N PRO A 218 -5.04 -15.32 -9.40
CA PRO A 218 -4.29 -16.52 -9.78
C PRO A 218 -4.12 -16.68 -11.29
N ALA A 219 -5.15 -16.35 -12.08
CA ALA A 219 -5.07 -16.41 -13.54
C ALA A 219 -4.08 -15.39 -14.13
N THR A 220 -3.97 -14.20 -13.53
CA THR A 220 -2.99 -13.19 -13.93
C THR A 220 -1.58 -13.62 -13.52
N PHE A 221 -1.42 -14.11 -12.28
CA PHE A 221 -0.13 -14.61 -11.80
C PHE A 221 0.42 -15.75 -12.66
N ALA A 222 -0.44 -16.67 -13.10
CA ALA A 222 -0.03 -17.77 -13.99
C ALA A 222 0.65 -17.28 -15.28
N GLY A 223 0.31 -16.07 -15.76
CA GLY A 223 0.93 -15.46 -16.95
C GLY A 223 2.28 -14.80 -16.70
N TYR A 224 2.57 -14.38 -15.47
CA TYR A 224 3.76 -13.57 -15.15
C TYR A 224 4.65 -14.18 -14.07
N GLY A 225 4.16 -15.13 -13.28
CA GLY A 225 4.86 -15.77 -12.16
C GLY A 225 5.92 -16.79 -12.58
N GLN A 226 5.96 -17.21 -13.86
CA GLN A 226 6.97 -18.15 -14.40
C GLN A 226 7.07 -19.48 -13.60
N GLY A 227 5.95 -19.95 -13.06
CA GLY A 227 5.91 -21.18 -12.26
C GLY A 227 6.29 -21.01 -10.78
N GLY A 228 6.50 -19.75 -10.32
CA GLY A 228 6.72 -19.43 -8.93
C GLY A 228 5.46 -19.53 -8.06
N ASP A 229 5.59 -19.17 -6.80
CA ASP A 229 4.54 -19.16 -5.80
C ASP A 229 3.94 -17.75 -5.63
N ILE A 230 2.62 -17.62 -5.80
CA ILE A 230 1.89 -16.36 -5.63
C ILE A 230 1.99 -15.79 -4.21
N HIS A 231 2.23 -16.64 -3.20
CA HIS A 231 2.40 -16.24 -1.80
C HIS A 231 3.87 -15.93 -1.45
N SER A 232 4.82 -16.26 -2.32
CA SER A 232 6.23 -15.88 -2.13
C SER A 232 6.41 -14.38 -2.39
N PRO A 233 6.99 -13.61 -1.44
CA PRO A 233 7.30 -12.20 -1.66
C PRO A 233 8.20 -11.98 -2.89
N HIS A 234 9.25 -12.79 -3.04
CA HIS A 234 10.15 -12.73 -4.18
C HIS A 234 9.39 -12.94 -5.51
N ASP A 235 8.67 -14.06 -5.64
CA ASP A 235 8.05 -14.44 -6.91
C ASP A 235 6.92 -13.47 -7.31
N SER A 236 6.14 -13.01 -6.33
CA SER A 236 5.09 -12.01 -6.53
C SER A 236 5.65 -10.65 -6.95
N ILE A 237 6.73 -10.17 -6.36
CA ILE A 237 7.40 -8.91 -6.73
C ILE A 237 7.98 -9.02 -8.15
N MET A 238 8.65 -10.14 -8.47
CA MET A 238 9.16 -10.40 -9.83
C MET A 238 8.02 -10.44 -10.86
N ALA A 239 6.89 -11.07 -10.52
CA ALA A 239 5.71 -11.12 -11.38
C ALA A 239 5.10 -9.71 -11.60
N ALA A 240 5.09 -8.86 -10.56
CA ALA A 240 4.60 -7.49 -10.66
C ALA A 240 5.44 -6.64 -11.62
N GLY A 241 6.77 -6.74 -11.54
CA GLY A 241 7.68 -6.08 -12.48
C GLY A 241 7.38 -6.50 -13.93
N ARG A 242 7.28 -7.80 -14.19
CA ARG A 242 6.98 -8.34 -15.53
C ARG A 242 5.59 -7.91 -16.01
N TYR A 243 4.59 -7.91 -15.15
CA TYR A 243 3.23 -7.46 -15.48
C TYR A 243 3.21 -5.99 -15.91
N LEU A 244 3.81 -5.11 -15.11
CA LEU A 244 3.86 -3.68 -15.41
C LEU A 244 4.65 -3.40 -16.70
N ALA A 245 5.80 -4.04 -16.90
CA ALA A 245 6.59 -3.92 -18.11
C ALA A 245 5.80 -4.36 -19.35
N ALA A 246 5.11 -5.52 -19.28
CA ALA A 246 4.28 -6.03 -20.37
C ALA A 246 3.07 -5.14 -20.68
N ASN A 247 2.60 -4.35 -19.71
CA ASN A 247 1.53 -3.36 -19.88
C ASN A 247 2.05 -1.95 -20.25
N GLY A 248 3.33 -1.82 -20.62
CA GLY A 248 3.87 -0.60 -21.21
C GLY A 248 4.38 0.43 -20.21
N PHE A 249 4.78 0.04 -19.01
CA PHE A 249 5.28 0.95 -17.95
C PHE A 249 6.33 1.95 -18.44
N ALA A 250 7.24 1.53 -19.30
CA ALA A 250 8.30 2.41 -19.83
C ALA A 250 7.78 3.51 -20.77
N SER A 251 6.64 3.33 -21.40
CA SER A 251 6.06 4.28 -22.37
C SER A 251 4.87 5.06 -21.81
N ASP A 252 4.08 4.42 -20.97
CA ASP A 252 2.89 4.99 -20.32
C ASP A 252 2.72 4.33 -18.94
N ARG A 253 3.45 4.88 -17.97
CA ARG A 253 3.48 4.38 -16.58
C ARG A 253 2.10 4.37 -15.96
N ASP A 254 1.38 5.48 -16.08
CA ASP A 254 0.08 5.65 -15.44
C ASP A 254 -0.93 4.64 -15.98
N HIS A 255 -0.89 4.38 -17.30
CA HIS A 255 -1.71 3.33 -17.88
C HIS A 255 -1.33 1.93 -17.37
N ALA A 256 -0.04 1.63 -17.23
CA ALA A 256 0.40 0.34 -16.70
C ALA A 256 -0.06 0.12 -15.26
N ILE A 257 0.02 1.15 -14.40
CA ILE A 257 -0.47 1.12 -13.02
C ILE A 257 -2.00 1.02 -13.01
N TYR A 258 -2.70 1.75 -13.89
CA TYR A 258 -4.15 1.63 -14.05
C TYR A 258 -4.59 0.22 -14.45
N ARG A 259 -3.78 -0.50 -15.22
CA ARG A 259 -4.02 -1.91 -15.56
C ARG A 259 -3.86 -2.85 -14.36
N TYR A 260 -3.07 -2.45 -13.36
CA TYR A 260 -2.90 -3.20 -12.11
C TYR A 260 -4.16 -3.11 -11.25
N ASN A 261 -4.67 -1.88 -11.07
CA ASN A 261 -5.95 -1.61 -10.39
C ASN A 261 -6.69 -0.51 -11.17
N HIS A 262 -7.91 -0.77 -11.62
CA HIS A 262 -8.67 0.07 -12.55
C HIS A 262 -9.27 1.32 -11.87
N ALA A 263 -8.46 2.08 -11.13
CA ALA A 263 -8.83 3.31 -10.47
C ALA A 263 -7.74 4.38 -10.63
N ASN A 264 -8.12 5.59 -11.00
CA ASN A 264 -7.18 6.71 -11.11
C ASN A 264 -6.61 7.10 -9.74
N GLU A 265 -7.41 7.00 -8.70
CA GLU A 265 -7.01 7.25 -7.32
C GLU A 265 -5.87 6.30 -6.89
N TYR A 266 -5.92 5.04 -7.35
CA TYR A 266 -4.84 4.08 -7.12
C TYR A 266 -3.55 4.52 -7.82
N VAL A 267 -3.65 4.92 -9.10
CA VAL A 267 -2.50 5.43 -9.86
C VAL A 267 -1.84 6.60 -9.13
N HIS A 268 -2.65 7.59 -8.71
CA HIS A 268 -2.14 8.75 -7.98
C HIS A 268 -1.50 8.36 -6.63
N ALA A 269 -2.10 7.45 -5.88
CA ALA A 269 -1.53 7.00 -4.60
C ALA A 269 -0.19 6.27 -4.79
N VAL A 270 -0.09 5.40 -5.80
CA VAL A 270 1.16 4.71 -6.16
C VAL A 270 2.23 5.72 -6.56
N ASP A 271 1.90 6.71 -7.41
CA ASP A 271 2.84 7.75 -7.84
C ASP A 271 3.38 8.55 -6.66
N GLN A 272 2.52 8.95 -5.72
CA GLN A 272 2.94 9.71 -4.53
C GLN A 272 3.89 8.89 -3.66
N TYR A 273 3.51 7.66 -3.29
CA TYR A 273 4.40 6.83 -2.48
C TYR A 273 5.70 6.46 -3.21
N ALA A 274 5.64 6.16 -4.50
CA ALA A 274 6.84 5.90 -5.29
C ALA A 274 7.78 7.11 -5.36
N ALA A 275 7.23 8.32 -5.52
CA ALA A 275 8.01 9.56 -5.51
C ALA A 275 8.66 9.83 -4.14
N LEU A 276 7.92 9.61 -3.04
CA LEU A 276 8.44 9.75 -1.68
C LEU A 276 9.57 8.75 -1.41
N ILE A 277 9.37 7.47 -1.75
CA ILE A 277 10.39 6.41 -1.59
C ILE A 277 11.66 6.73 -2.40
N ALA A 278 11.51 7.29 -3.60
CA ALA A 278 12.67 7.66 -4.43
C ALA A 278 13.42 8.90 -3.93
N ALA A 279 12.69 9.87 -3.36
CA ALA A 279 13.25 11.17 -2.95
C ALA A 279 13.84 11.16 -1.54
N ASP A 280 13.33 10.31 -0.65
CA ASP A 280 13.69 10.28 0.77
C ASP A 280 14.16 8.90 1.22
N PRO A 281 15.46 8.75 1.54
CA PRO A 281 16.01 7.47 2.02
C PRO A 281 15.30 6.92 3.27
N ALA A 282 14.68 7.78 4.11
CA ALA A 282 13.96 7.36 5.30
C ALA A 282 12.55 6.83 5.00
N ALA A 283 11.95 7.18 3.85
CA ALA A 283 10.56 6.87 3.56
C ALA A 283 10.25 5.36 3.55
N PHE A 284 11.05 4.55 2.85
CA PHE A 284 10.83 3.10 2.84
C PHE A 284 10.94 2.51 4.25
N ALA A 285 11.97 2.90 5.00
CA ALA A 285 12.17 2.41 6.37
C ALA A 285 11.04 2.83 7.32
N THR A 286 10.47 4.03 7.11
CA THR A 286 9.30 4.51 7.84
C THR A 286 8.07 3.68 7.51
N TYR A 287 7.77 3.50 6.22
CA TYR A 287 6.62 2.71 5.77
C TYR A 287 6.73 1.22 6.14
N TYR A 288 7.94 0.70 6.23
CA TYR A 288 8.20 -0.66 6.72
C TYR A 288 7.75 -0.85 8.19
N ARG A 289 7.78 0.22 9.01
CA ARG A 289 7.33 0.22 10.41
C ARG A 289 5.84 0.48 10.57
N TRP A 290 5.10 0.84 9.52
CA TRP A 290 3.67 1.10 9.61
C TRP A 290 2.88 -0.15 9.97
N ASP A 291 1.77 0.05 10.67
CA ASP A 291 0.81 -0.99 11.05
C ASP A 291 -0.26 -1.25 9.98
N VAL A 292 -1.06 -2.30 10.19
CA VAL A 292 -2.24 -2.60 9.41
C VAL A 292 -3.47 -1.98 10.05
N TYR A 293 -4.21 -1.17 9.30
CA TYR A 293 -5.44 -0.50 9.75
C TYR A 293 -6.61 -0.81 8.84
N CYS A 294 -7.77 -1.08 9.44
CA CYS A 294 -9.07 -1.11 8.74
C CYS A 294 -9.84 0.18 9.03
N TYR A 295 -10.43 0.80 7.98
CA TYR A 295 -11.35 1.91 8.16
C TYR A 295 -12.75 1.37 8.39
N THR A 296 -13.33 1.65 9.57
CA THR A 296 -14.55 1.00 10.04
C THR A 296 -15.59 2.02 10.51
N THR A 297 -16.79 1.55 10.83
CA THR A 297 -17.86 2.34 11.44
C THR A 297 -17.48 2.94 12.80
N SER A 298 -16.42 2.42 13.45
CA SER A 298 -15.84 2.95 14.69
C SER A 298 -14.57 3.77 14.48
N GLY A 299 -14.29 4.18 13.23
CA GLY A 299 -13.03 4.83 12.85
C GLY A 299 -11.98 3.83 12.38
N ASP A 300 -10.72 4.21 12.47
CA ASP A 300 -9.62 3.30 12.18
C ASP A 300 -9.47 2.26 13.28
N VAL A 301 -9.38 1.01 12.89
CA VAL A 301 -9.10 -0.12 13.81
C VAL A 301 -7.75 -0.72 13.44
N LEU A 302 -6.84 -0.75 14.38
CA LEU A 302 -5.54 -1.40 14.29
C LEU A 302 -5.72 -2.92 14.29
N LEU A 303 -5.11 -3.58 13.32
CA LEU A 303 -4.93 -5.03 13.30
C LEU A 303 -3.45 -5.33 13.57
N PRO A 304 -3.08 -5.65 14.82
CA PRO A 304 -1.67 -5.86 15.18
C PRO A 304 -1.11 -7.13 14.55
N ILE A 305 0.22 -7.25 14.50
CA ILE A 305 0.88 -8.52 14.20
C ILE A 305 0.34 -9.59 15.16
N GLY A 306 -0.05 -10.74 14.61
CA GLY A 306 -0.74 -11.82 15.33
C GLY A 306 -2.27 -11.77 15.21
N TYR A 307 -2.86 -10.71 14.61
CA TYR A 307 -4.27 -10.78 14.22
C TYR A 307 -4.48 -11.97 13.28
N ALA A 308 -5.48 -12.80 13.59
CA ALA A 308 -5.83 -13.96 12.77
C ALA A 308 -7.33 -14.22 12.84
N ALA A 309 -8.00 -14.11 11.71
CA ALA A 309 -9.43 -14.39 11.58
C ALA A 309 -9.69 -15.29 10.38
N THR A 310 -10.50 -16.33 10.59
CA THR A 310 -10.92 -17.27 9.53
C THR A 310 -12.25 -16.88 8.90
N SER A 311 -12.94 -15.91 9.48
CA SER A 311 -14.18 -15.31 8.98
C SER A 311 -14.26 -13.85 9.39
N ALA A 312 -15.11 -13.05 8.71
CA ALA A 312 -15.31 -11.66 9.06
C ALA A 312 -15.82 -11.51 10.50
N ILE A 313 -15.21 -10.60 11.28
CA ILE A 313 -15.55 -10.34 12.69
C ILE A 313 -16.26 -8.98 12.77
N PRO A 314 -17.46 -8.87 13.41
CA PRO A 314 -18.06 -7.58 13.67
C PRO A 314 -17.11 -6.66 14.44
N VAL A 315 -17.00 -5.39 14.01
CA VAL A 315 -16.07 -4.42 14.62
C VAL A 315 -16.32 -4.25 16.11
N ALA A 316 -17.59 -4.19 16.53
CA ALA A 316 -17.94 -4.04 17.94
C ALA A 316 -17.47 -5.23 18.78
N ASP A 317 -17.56 -6.45 18.26
CA ASP A 317 -17.14 -7.67 18.98
C ASP A 317 -15.62 -7.70 19.16
N TYR A 318 -14.89 -7.30 18.12
CA TYR A 318 -13.43 -7.19 18.21
C TYR A 318 -13.00 -6.14 19.24
N LEU A 319 -13.56 -4.93 19.19
CA LEU A 319 -13.20 -3.84 20.08
C LEU A 319 -13.60 -4.09 21.53
N ALA A 320 -14.60 -4.92 21.80
CA ALA A 320 -14.97 -5.32 23.15
C ALA A 320 -13.85 -6.09 23.88
N THR A 321 -12.99 -6.78 23.12
CA THR A 321 -11.87 -7.58 23.67
C THR A 321 -10.50 -6.97 23.35
N HIS A 322 -10.43 -6.03 22.42
CA HIS A 322 -9.21 -5.34 21.96
C HIS A 322 -9.46 -3.82 21.97
N PRO A 323 -9.55 -3.19 23.17
CA PRO A 323 -9.74 -1.74 23.26
C PRO A 323 -8.51 -1.00 22.69
N GLN A 324 -8.76 0.09 21.94
CA GLN A 324 -7.73 0.84 21.19
C GLN A 324 -7.75 2.34 21.52
#